data_639610685ec0be3f7f3c4addadaa6d2c
#
_entry.id   639610685ec0be3f7f3c4addadaa6d2c
#
_cell.length_a   1.000
_cell.length_b   1.000
_cell.length_c   1.000
_cell.angle_alpha   90.00
_cell.angle_beta   90.00
_cell.angle_gamma   90.00
#
_symmetry.space_group_name_H-M   'P 1'
#
loop_
_entity.id
_entity.type
_entity.pdbx_description
1 polymer ?
#
loop_
_entity_poly.entity_id
_entity_poly.type
_entity_poly.pdbx_seq_one_letter_code
_entity_poly.pdbx_strand_id
1 'polypeptide(L)'
;HVGDRLWKTSDPELDKQLRQSFTGDNPKFVRPISVEVYGELGQNLVAVARDEIGHVVKVESGITLVEAHNKPLTTQRLQEQFGRLGNTAFYLGDLTNCINYELMLPVSELNKMRREIVAKLEELRIQPKRWLINENASLKNLLPPIDSSNIPHSPNLIVLVRNLNQLEAALKTGITTIYCEFEDPRK
;
A
#
# COMPACT_ATOMS: atom_id res chain seq x y z
N HIS A 1 10.45 11.12 -46.11
CA HIS A 1 9.87 10.61 -47.37
C HIS A 1 8.75 9.63 -47.08
N VAL A 2 7.90 9.34 -48.06
CA VAL A 2 6.86 8.29 -47.90
C VAL A 2 7.56 6.94 -47.69
N GLY A 3 7.27 6.30 -46.53
CA GLY A 3 7.92 5.06 -46.11
C GLY A 3 8.91 5.21 -44.95
N ASP A 4 9.28 6.44 -44.58
CA ASP A 4 10.14 6.67 -43.42
C ASP A 4 9.39 6.37 -42.13
N ARG A 5 10.08 5.75 -41.16
CA ARG A 5 9.52 5.48 -39.85
C ARG A 5 9.67 6.70 -38.94
N LEU A 6 8.56 7.16 -38.37
CA LEU A 6 8.54 8.23 -37.41
C LEU A 6 8.47 7.64 -35.97
N TRP A 7 9.40 8.03 -35.15
CA TRP A 7 9.43 7.61 -33.74
C TRP A 7 9.13 8.80 -32.84
N LYS A 8 8.11 8.68 -31.97
CA LYS A 8 7.86 9.67 -30.92
C LYS A 8 8.77 9.34 -29.74
N THR A 9 9.78 10.16 -29.49
CA THR A 9 10.77 9.96 -28.42
C THR A 9 10.37 10.65 -27.11
N SER A 10 9.44 11.60 -27.15
CA SER A 10 8.90 12.27 -25.97
C SER A 10 7.45 12.67 -26.20
N ASP A 11 6.68 12.70 -25.14
CA ASP A 11 5.31 13.19 -25.10
C ASP A 11 5.20 14.26 -24.01
N PRO A 12 5.24 15.57 -24.38
CA PRO A 12 5.20 16.65 -23.39
C PRO A 12 3.94 16.65 -22.52
N GLU A 13 2.80 16.20 -23.04
CA GLU A 13 1.56 16.11 -22.26
C GLU A 13 1.61 14.97 -21.26
N LEU A 14 2.05 13.80 -21.70
CA LEU A 14 2.26 12.65 -20.82
C LEU A 14 3.33 12.95 -19.76
N ASP A 15 4.45 13.57 -20.16
CA ASP A 15 5.50 13.99 -19.23
C ASP A 15 4.98 14.97 -18.19
N LYS A 16 4.12 15.92 -18.58
CA LYS A 16 3.47 16.84 -17.66
C LYS A 16 2.55 16.11 -16.66
N GLN A 17 1.75 15.16 -17.13
CA GLN A 17 0.88 14.36 -16.28
C GLN A 17 1.69 13.50 -15.31
N LEU A 18 2.75 12.86 -15.80
CA LEU A 18 3.64 12.04 -14.98
C LEU A 18 4.36 12.89 -13.92
N ARG A 19 4.86 14.06 -14.31
CA ARG A 19 5.49 15.00 -13.36
C ARG A 19 4.52 15.43 -12.26
N GLN A 20 3.27 15.67 -12.56
CA GLN A 20 2.24 16.00 -11.55
C GLN A 20 2.04 14.89 -10.52
N SER A 21 2.44 13.64 -10.82
CA SER A 21 2.29 12.53 -9.87
C SER A 21 3.32 12.56 -8.73
N PHE A 22 4.46 13.18 -8.92
CA PHE A 22 5.56 13.23 -7.95
C PHE A 22 6.05 14.65 -7.61
N THR A 23 5.52 15.70 -8.28
CA THR A 23 5.82 17.09 -7.92
C THR A 23 4.79 17.63 -6.94
N GLY A 24 5.27 18.29 -5.90
CA GLY A 24 4.47 18.92 -4.84
C GLY A 24 4.64 18.24 -3.49
N ASP A 25 4.40 19.01 -2.43
CA ASP A 25 4.59 18.56 -1.05
C ASP A 25 3.39 17.77 -0.50
N ASN A 26 2.27 17.71 -1.25
CA ASN A 26 1.07 17.01 -0.81
C ASN A 26 1.08 15.56 -1.32
N PRO A 27 1.13 14.56 -0.45
CA PRO A 27 1.01 13.16 -0.83
C PRO A 27 -0.33 12.91 -1.52
N LYS A 28 -0.32 12.32 -2.72
CA LYS A 28 -1.55 11.95 -3.45
C LYS A 28 -2.18 10.66 -2.91
N PHE A 29 -1.34 9.78 -2.38
CA PHE A 29 -1.76 8.51 -1.80
C PHE A 29 -1.63 8.58 -0.30
N VAL A 30 -2.73 8.80 0.37
CA VAL A 30 -2.82 8.81 1.82
C VAL A 30 -3.48 7.53 2.33
N ARG A 31 -3.09 7.10 3.53
CA ARG A 31 -3.55 5.86 4.15
C ARG A 31 -4.37 6.16 5.40
N PRO A 32 -5.42 5.38 5.68
CA PRO A 32 -6.23 5.57 6.88
C PRO A 32 -5.44 5.21 8.13
N ILE A 33 -5.65 6.00 9.18
CA ILE A 33 -5.31 5.62 10.55
C ILE A 33 -6.56 5.69 11.41
N SER A 34 -6.69 4.77 12.35
CA SER A 34 -7.67 4.83 13.43
C SER A 34 -7.00 5.32 14.70
N VAL A 35 -7.71 6.15 15.48
CA VAL A 35 -7.19 6.71 16.73
C VAL A 35 -8.19 6.45 17.85
N GLU A 36 -7.73 5.83 18.92
CA GLU A 36 -8.46 5.68 20.17
C GLU A 36 -7.87 6.61 21.21
N VAL A 37 -8.72 7.34 21.94
CA VAL A 37 -8.29 8.35 22.90
C VAL A 37 -8.85 8.00 24.28
N TYR A 38 -7.96 7.93 25.27
CA TYR A 38 -8.27 7.61 26.66
C TYR A 38 -7.78 8.71 27.59
N GLY A 39 -8.52 8.98 28.64
CA GLY A 39 -8.09 9.97 29.62
C GLY A 39 -8.98 10.02 30.86
N GLU A 40 -8.33 10.31 31.98
CA GLU A 40 -8.96 10.52 33.27
C GLU A 40 -8.49 11.85 33.89
N LEU A 41 -9.28 12.42 34.79
CA LEU A 41 -8.93 13.67 35.46
C LEU A 41 -7.60 13.51 36.23
N GLY A 42 -6.69 14.47 36.03
CA GLY A 42 -5.38 14.48 36.66
C GLY A 42 -4.36 13.51 36.05
N GLN A 43 -4.72 12.75 34.99
CA GLN A 43 -3.82 11.89 34.24
C GLN A 43 -3.51 12.46 32.86
N ASN A 44 -2.49 11.92 32.22
CA ASN A 44 -2.16 12.30 30.85
C ASN A 44 -3.17 11.74 29.85
N LEU A 45 -3.46 12.49 28.79
CA LEU A 45 -4.23 11.97 27.66
C LEU A 45 -3.39 10.91 26.94
N VAL A 46 -3.99 9.77 26.68
CA VAL A 46 -3.37 8.68 25.92
C VAL A 46 -4.06 8.55 24.57
N ALA A 47 -3.31 8.58 23.48
CA ALA A 47 -3.80 8.28 22.16
C ALA A 47 -3.11 7.03 21.60
N VAL A 48 -3.90 6.07 21.14
CA VAL A 48 -3.43 4.86 20.46
C VAL A 48 -3.85 4.94 19.00
N ALA A 49 -2.87 4.98 18.11
CA ALA A 49 -3.12 5.02 16.68
C ALA A 49 -2.72 3.70 16.02
N ARG A 50 -3.51 3.29 15.02
CA ARG A 50 -3.29 2.06 14.24
C ARG A 50 -3.39 2.38 12.75
N ASP A 51 -2.52 1.80 11.95
CA ASP A 51 -2.60 1.87 10.48
C ASP A 51 -3.18 0.58 9.89
N GLU A 52 -3.46 0.59 8.56
CA GLU A 52 -4.06 -0.54 7.85
C GLU A 52 -3.16 -1.79 7.75
N ILE A 53 -1.86 -1.65 8.01
CA ILE A 53 -0.92 -2.78 7.98
C ILE A 53 -0.61 -3.34 9.37
N GLY A 54 -1.26 -2.81 10.40
CA GLY A 54 -1.22 -3.33 11.75
C GLY A 54 -0.16 -2.72 12.66
N HIS A 55 0.51 -1.64 12.26
CA HIS A 55 1.36 -0.89 13.19
C HIS A 55 0.50 -0.20 14.24
N VAL A 56 0.95 -0.24 15.49
CA VAL A 56 0.29 0.38 16.63
C VAL A 56 1.28 1.29 17.34
N VAL A 57 0.90 2.53 17.55
CA VAL A 57 1.69 3.50 18.32
C VAL A 57 0.87 4.08 19.45
N LYS A 58 1.50 4.25 20.59
CA LYS A 58 0.94 4.90 21.77
C LYS A 58 1.68 6.20 22.02
N VAL A 59 0.94 7.26 22.26
CA VAL A 59 1.46 8.60 22.58
C VAL A 59 0.70 9.15 23.77
N GLU A 60 1.40 9.82 24.67
CA GLU A 60 0.85 10.44 25.87
C GLU A 60 1.08 11.95 25.83
N SER A 61 0.14 12.73 26.38
CA SER A 61 0.31 14.17 26.51
C SER A 61 1.40 14.50 27.53
N GLY A 62 2.10 15.62 27.32
CA GLY A 62 3.11 16.10 28.26
C GLY A 62 2.54 16.76 29.51
N ILE A 63 1.23 16.99 29.55
CA ILE A 63 0.50 17.59 30.69
C ILE A 63 -0.76 16.79 30.98
N THR A 64 -1.21 16.88 32.21
CA THR A 64 -2.39 16.17 32.69
C THR A 64 -3.68 16.85 32.24
N LEU A 65 -4.72 16.03 32.11
CA LEU A 65 -6.08 16.47 31.85
C LEU A 65 -6.65 17.20 33.07
N VAL A 66 -7.36 18.30 32.81
CA VAL A 66 -8.07 19.08 33.82
C VAL A 66 -9.55 19.14 33.48
N GLU A 67 -10.38 19.48 34.46
CA GLU A 67 -11.81 19.67 34.27
C GLU A 67 -12.07 20.83 33.27
N ALA A 68 -13.00 20.64 32.36
CA ALA A 68 -13.29 21.60 31.33
C ALA A 68 -14.31 22.64 31.83
N HIS A 69 -13.89 23.89 31.92
CA HIS A 69 -14.83 24.98 32.21
C HIS A 69 -15.52 25.49 30.94
N ASN A 70 -14.90 25.46 29.77
CA ASN A 70 -15.45 26.09 28.56
C ASN A 70 -15.25 25.33 27.24
N LYS A 71 -14.38 24.37 27.10
CA LYS A 71 -14.09 23.69 25.84
C LYS A 71 -13.68 22.24 26.06
N PRO A 72 -14.63 21.35 26.35
CA PRO A 72 -14.32 19.94 26.59
C PRO A 72 -13.76 19.25 25.34
N LEU A 73 -13.06 18.14 25.56
CA LEU A 73 -12.55 17.26 24.53
C LEU A 73 -13.67 16.38 23.97
N THR A 74 -14.55 17.00 23.20
CA THR A 74 -15.62 16.29 22.47
C THR A 74 -15.02 15.44 21.35
N THR A 75 -15.73 14.39 20.95
CA THR A 75 -15.34 13.55 19.81
C THR A 75 -15.10 14.38 18.54
N GLN A 76 -16.00 15.35 18.26
CA GLN A 76 -15.86 16.25 17.11
C GLN A 76 -14.56 17.06 17.19
N ARG A 77 -14.25 17.62 18.37
CA ARG A 77 -13.04 18.41 18.56
C ARG A 77 -11.76 17.57 18.41
N LEU A 78 -11.78 16.34 18.92
CA LEU A 78 -10.67 15.40 18.74
C LEU A 78 -10.51 15.04 17.26
N GLN A 79 -11.61 14.76 16.53
CA GLN A 79 -11.59 14.51 15.10
C GLN A 79 -11.00 15.68 14.31
N GLU A 80 -11.41 16.92 14.62
CA GLU A 80 -10.86 18.12 14.00
C GLU A 80 -9.35 18.27 14.24
N GLN A 81 -8.86 18.00 15.45
CA GLN A 81 -7.45 18.19 15.78
C GLN A 81 -6.57 17.04 15.27
N PHE A 82 -6.98 15.79 15.47
CA PHE A 82 -6.23 14.63 14.97
C PHE A 82 -6.38 14.46 13.45
N GLY A 83 -7.46 14.94 12.85
CA GLY A 83 -7.68 14.89 11.41
C GLY A 83 -6.83 15.87 10.58
N ARG A 84 -6.15 16.84 11.21
CA ARG A 84 -5.26 17.78 10.51
C ARG A 84 -3.93 17.13 10.12
N LEU A 85 -4.00 16.09 9.29
CA LEU A 85 -2.88 15.29 8.82
C LEU A 85 -2.34 15.73 7.45
N GLY A 86 -2.70 16.95 7.01
CA GLY A 86 -2.20 17.50 5.75
C GLY A 86 -0.66 17.43 5.65
N ASN A 87 -0.15 17.20 4.44
CA ASN A 87 1.27 16.97 4.13
C ASN A 87 1.89 15.72 4.77
N THR A 88 1.07 14.77 5.23
CA THR A 88 1.52 13.46 5.71
C THR A 88 0.97 12.35 4.83
N ALA A 89 1.54 11.14 4.95
CA ALA A 89 1.06 9.97 4.23
C ALA A 89 -0.26 9.39 4.79
N PHE A 90 -0.92 10.08 5.73
CA PHE A 90 -2.07 9.57 6.47
C PHE A 90 -3.28 10.49 6.39
N TYR A 91 -4.46 9.90 6.58
CA TYR A 91 -5.68 10.60 6.92
C TYR A 91 -6.38 9.90 8.08
N LEU A 92 -7.18 10.65 8.84
CA LEU A 92 -7.98 10.09 9.92
C LEU A 92 -9.17 9.32 9.33
N GLY A 93 -9.18 7.98 9.47
CA GLY A 93 -10.30 7.12 9.12
C GLY A 93 -11.36 7.17 10.22
N ASP A 94 -11.01 6.61 11.37
CA ASP A 94 -11.92 6.52 12.51
C ASP A 94 -11.29 7.12 13.77
N LEU A 95 -12.15 7.70 14.65
CA LEU A 95 -11.73 8.14 15.97
C LEU A 95 -12.74 7.68 17.02
N THR A 96 -12.23 6.93 18.01
CA THR A 96 -12.99 6.50 19.18
C THR A 96 -12.58 7.31 20.40
N ASN A 97 -13.53 8.03 20.97
CA ASN A 97 -13.32 8.80 22.19
C ASN A 97 -13.80 7.98 23.41
N CYS A 98 -12.86 7.55 24.23
CA CYS A 98 -13.11 6.80 25.47
C CYS A 98 -12.99 7.67 26.73
N ILE A 99 -13.12 8.99 26.60
CA ILE A 99 -13.12 9.93 27.72
C ILE A 99 -14.53 10.04 28.26
N ASN A 100 -14.72 9.70 29.52
CA ASN A 100 -16.04 9.66 30.15
C ASN A 100 -16.47 10.97 30.82
N TYR A 101 -15.61 11.98 30.88
CA TYR A 101 -15.83 13.23 31.59
C TYR A 101 -15.57 14.44 30.69
N GLU A 102 -16.11 15.60 31.09
CA GLU A 102 -15.80 16.86 30.42
C GLU A 102 -14.40 17.34 30.83
N LEU A 103 -13.39 16.81 30.15
CA LEU A 103 -12.00 17.14 30.37
C LEU A 103 -11.48 18.07 29.26
N MET A 104 -10.44 18.83 29.57
CA MET A 104 -9.77 19.70 28.59
C MET A 104 -8.27 19.45 28.55
N LEU A 105 -7.72 19.68 27.36
CA LEU A 105 -6.30 19.73 27.07
C LEU A 105 -6.05 20.88 26.09
N PRO A 106 -4.93 21.64 26.23
CA PRO A 106 -4.57 22.65 25.25
C PRO A 106 -4.38 22.07 23.85
N VAL A 107 -4.81 22.81 22.85
CA VAL A 107 -4.69 22.43 21.42
C VAL A 107 -3.23 22.19 21.01
N SER A 108 -2.30 22.92 21.65
CA SER A 108 -0.84 22.74 21.45
C SER A 108 -0.38 21.32 21.76
N GLU A 109 -0.90 20.73 22.85
CA GLU A 109 -0.57 19.34 23.23
C GLU A 109 -1.20 18.33 22.25
N LEU A 110 -2.45 18.52 21.84
CA LEU A 110 -3.07 17.68 20.81
C LEU A 110 -2.27 17.71 19.49
N ASN A 111 -1.79 18.88 19.11
CA ASN A 111 -0.96 19.04 17.92
C ASN A 111 0.41 18.34 18.06
N LYS A 112 1.00 18.38 19.24
CA LYS A 112 2.25 17.68 19.55
C LYS A 112 2.05 16.16 19.48
N MET A 113 1.02 15.65 20.13
CA MET A 113 0.65 14.23 20.09
C MET A 113 0.40 13.75 18.65
N ARG A 114 -0.35 14.52 17.84
CA ARG A 114 -0.59 14.20 16.43
C ARG A 114 0.70 14.07 15.64
N ARG A 115 1.64 15.03 15.79
CA ARG A 115 2.94 14.98 15.10
C ARG A 115 3.76 13.76 15.55
N GLU A 116 3.71 13.45 16.83
CA GLU A 116 4.41 12.29 17.38
C GLU A 116 3.84 10.97 16.86
N ILE A 117 2.49 10.86 16.74
CA ILE A 117 1.82 9.70 16.12
C ILE A 117 2.33 9.51 14.69
N VAL A 118 2.32 10.57 13.89
CA VAL A 118 2.77 10.52 12.49
C VAL A 118 4.23 10.07 12.41
N ALA A 119 5.12 10.71 13.16
CA ALA A 119 6.54 10.38 13.15
C ALA A 119 6.82 8.92 13.53
N LYS A 120 6.16 8.41 14.57
CA LYS A 120 6.30 7.01 15.01
C LYS A 120 5.73 6.01 14.00
N LEU A 121 4.61 6.32 13.35
CA LEU A 121 4.05 5.46 12.30
C LEU A 121 4.94 5.45 11.06
N GLU A 122 5.49 6.60 10.65
CA GLU A 122 6.44 6.68 9.54
C GLU A 122 7.71 5.90 9.85
N GLU A 123 8.26 6.00 11.05
CA GLU A 123 9.41 5.23 11.49
C GLU A 123 9.16 3.71 11.40
N LEU A 124 8.01 3.24 11.88
CA LEU A 124 7.64 1.82 11.78
C LEU A 124 7.48 1.36 10.33
N ARG A 125 6.96 2.21 9.44
CA ARG A 125 6.78 1.89 8.02
C ARG A 125 8.09 1.83 7.23
N ILE A 126 9.09 2.59 7.64
CA ILE A 126 10.43 2.60 7.02
C ILE A 126 11.22 1.34 7.40
N GLN A 127 10.89 0.70 8.52
CA GLN A 127 11.59 -0.50 8.94
C GLN A 127 11.42 -1.62 7.91
N PRO A 128 12.50 -2.28 7.48
CA PRO A 128 12.41 -3.40 6.57
C PRO A 128 11.60 -4.53 7.20
N LYS A 129 10.67 -5.09 6.44
CA LYS A 129 9.92 -6.27 6.87
C LYS A 129 10.91 -7.42 7.13
N ARG A 130 10.95 -7.89 8.37
CA ARG A 130 11.74 -9.07 8.72
C ARG A 130 10.93 -10.31 8.33
N TRP A 131 11.24 -10.86 7.18
CA TRP A 131 10.70 -12.14 6.78
C TRP A 131 11.40 -13.24 7.57
N LEU A 132 10.62 -14.07 8.25
CA LEU A 132 11.11 -15.31 8.84
C LEU A 132 10.97 -16.42 7.79
N ILE A 133 12.07 -17.12 7.53
CA ILE A 133 12.03 -18.29 6.67
C ILE A 133 11.30 -19.39 7.43
N ASN A 134 10.23 -19.90 6.84
CA ASN A 134 9.57 -21.09 7.37
C ASN A 134 10.34 -22.32 6.91
N GLU A 135 11.21 -22.85 7.77
CA GLU A 135 12.03 -24.01 7.48
C GLU A 135 11.23 -25.29 7.16
N ASN A 136 9.97 -25.33 7.60
CA ASN A 136 9.06 -26.44 7.32
C ASN A 136 8.24 -26.23 6.03
N ALA A 137 8.39 -25.08 5.36
CA ALA A 137 7.73 -24.84 4.10
C ALA A 137 8.32 -25.72 3.00
N SER A 138 7.50 -26.58 2.43
CA SER A 138 7.86 -27.41 1.28
C SER A 138 7.16 -26.88 0.03
N LEU A 139 7.86 -26.89 -1.10
CA LEU A 139 7.26 -26.56 -2.40
C LEU A 139 6.01 -27.42 -2.67
N LYS A 140 5.99 -28.66 -2.19
CA LYS A 140 4.80 -29.54 -2.31
C LYS A 140 3.56 -28.98 -1.66
N ASN A 141 3.70 -28.19 -0.58
CA ASN A 141 2.55 -27.59 0.12
C ASN A 141 2.00 -26.35 -0.61
N LEU A 142 2.79 -25.77 -1.51
CA LEU A 142 2.39 -24.61 -2.32
C LEU A 142 1.81 -25.01 -3.68
N LEU A 143 2.11 -26.22 -4.12
CA LEU A 143 1.57 -26.74 -5.38
C LEU A 143 0.20 -27.39 -5.13
N PRO A 144 -0.78 -27.18 -6.03
CA PRO A 144 -2.00 -27.94 -5.97
C PRO A 144 -1.71 -29.44 -6.06
N PRO A 145 -2.49 -30.31 -5.41
CA PRO A 145 -2.33 -31.73 -5.54
C PRO A 145 -2.40 -32.12 -7.03
N ILE A 146 -1.38 -32.84 -7.49
CA ILE A 146 -1.36 -33.35 -8.86
C ILE A 146 -2.44 -34.40 -8.95
N ASP A 147 -3.51 -34.09 -9.66
CA ASP A 147 -4.52 -35.08 -10.02
C ASP A 147 -3.92 -36.01 -11.10
N SER A 148 -3.40 -37.15 -10.64
CA SER A 148 -2.80 -38.14 -11.52
C SER A 148 -3.78 -38.72 -12.56
N SER A 149 -5.10 -38.55 -12.38
CA SER A 149 -6.10 -38.94 -13.37
C SER A 149 -6.11 -38.08 -14.63
N ASN A 150 -5.55 -36.86 -14.53
CA ASN A 150 -5.50 -35.90 -15.64
C ASN A 150 -4.10 -35.78 -16.29
N ILE A 151 -3.13 -36.57 -15.87
CA ILE A 151 -1.82 -36.62 -16.55
C ILE A 151 -2.03 -37.32 -17.89
N PRO A 152 -1.81 -36.68 -19.03
CA PRO A 152 -1.90 -37.34 -20.31
C PRO A 152 -0.88 -38.48 -20.36
N HIS A 153 -1.37 -39.69 -20.65
CA HIS A 153 -0.54 -40.92 -20.71
C HIS A 153 0.54 -40.87 -21.83
N SER A 154 0.43 -39.92 -22.73
CA SER A 154 1.42 -39.70 -23.79
C SER A 154 1.94 -38.25 -23.74
N PRO A 155 3.26 -38.04 -23.84
CA PRO A 155 3.82 -36.70 -23.91
C PRO A 155 3.39 -36.00 -25.20
N ASN A 156 2.93 -34.75 -25.11
CA ASN A 156 2.67 -33.92 -26.27
C ASN A 156 3.95 -33.13 -26.62
N LEU A 157 4.38 -33.24 -27.85
CA LEU A 157 5.47 -32.43 -28.38
C LEU A 157 4.92 -31.09 -28.87
N ILE A 158 5.37 -30.02 -28.25
CA ILE A 158 5.08 -28.65 -28.67
C ILE A 158 6.37 -28.05 -29.22
N VAL A 159 6.31 -27.53 -30.44
CA VAL A 159 7.49 -26.94 -31.10
C VAL A 159 7.33 -25.44 -31.19
N LEU A 160 8.38 -24.72 -30.78
CA LEU A 160 8.50 -23.27 -30.96
C LEU A 160 9.27 -22.98 -32.25
N VAL A 161 8.66 -22.22 -33.15
CA VAL A 161 9.26 -21.81 -34.43
C VAL A 161 9.42 -20.28 -34.49
N ARG A 162 10.55 -19.82 -35.06
CA ARG A 162 10.92 -18.41 -35.12
C ARG A 162 11.00 -17.84 -36.56
N ASN A 163 10.84 -18.71 -37.56
CA ASN A 163 10.80 -18.29 -38.96
C ASN A 163 9.93 -19.26 -39.80
N LEU A 164 9.55 -18.82 -40.99
CA LEU A 164 8.65 -19.59 -41.86
C LEU A 164 9.24 -20.93 -42.30
N ASN A 165 10.54 -21.05 -42.52
CA ASN A 165 11.19 -22.32 -42.90
C ASN A 165 11.07 -23.36 -41.77
N GLN A 166 11.20 -22.94 -40.52
CA GLN A 166 10.99 -23.80 -39.35
C GLN A 166 9.51 -24.21 -39.22
N LEU A 167 8.59 -23.28 -39.53
CA LEU A 167 7.15 -23.59 -39.54
C LEU A 167 6.81 -24.64 -40.59
N GLU A 168 7.31 -24.48 -41.81
CA GLU A 168 7.11 -25.48 -42.87
C GLU A 168 7.66 -26.86 -42.48
N ALA A 169 8.88 -26.88 -41.93
CA ALA A 169 9.48 -28.12 -41.46
C ALA A 169 8.67 -28.80 -40.37
N ALA A 170 8.17 -28.02 -39.36
CA ALA A 170 7.35 -28.53 -38.29
C ALA A 170 6.00 -29.08 -38.81
N LEU A 171 5.33 -28.38 -39.72
CA LEU A 171 4.08 -28.82 -40.32
C LEU A 171 4.24 -30.16 -41.09
N LYS A 172 5.38 -30.38 -41.74
CA LYS A 172 5.67 -31.63 -42.47
C LYS A 172 5.83 -32.83 -41.54
N THR A 173 6.12 -32.61 -40.24
CA THR A 173 6.33 -33.71 -39.27
C THR A 173 5.05 -34.19 -38.59
N GLY A 174 3.89 -33.56 -38.87
CA GLY A 174 2.62 -33.94 -38.27
C GLY A 174 2.41 -33.50 -36.83
N ILE A 175 3.22 -32.54 -36.34
CA ILE A 175 3.06 -31.95 -35.01
C ILE A 175 1.75 -31.19 -34.93
N THR A 176 0.98 -31.42 -33.88
CA THR A 176 -0.37 -30.86 -33.69
C THR A 176 -0.37 -29.48 -33.02
N THR A 177 0.68 -29.14 -32.26
CA THR A 177 0.77 -27.87 -31.55
C THR A 177 2.11 -27.19 -31.85
N ILE A 178 2.03 -25.99 -32.43
CA ILE A 178 3.20 -25.19 -32.81
C ILE A 178 3.00 -23.78 -32.23
N TYR A 179 4.00 -23.27 -31.53
CA TYR A 179 4.09 -21.87 -31.11
C TYR A 179 4.93 -21.10 -32.11
N CYS A 180 4.39 -19.97 -32.59
CA CYS A 180 5.11 -19.08 -33.51
C CYS A 180 5.58 -17.84 -32.77
N GLU A 181 6.90 -17.62 -32.72
CA GLU A 181 7.53 -16.43 -32.15
C GLU A 181 8.25 -15.68 -33.27
N PHE A 182 7.49 -14.93 -34.06
CA PHE A 182 8.05 -14.14 -35.17
C PHE A 182 8.32 -12.71 -34.71
N GLU A 183 9.45 -12.12 -35.13
CA GLU A 183 9.76 -10.72 -34.88
C GLU A 183 8.75 -9.77 -35.55
N ASP A 184 8.22 -10.17 -36.71
CA ASP A 184 7.17 -9.45 -37.41
C ASP A 184 6.04 -10.43 -37.81
N PRO A 185 4.90 -10.40 -37.12
CA PRO A 185 3.80 -11.31 -37.41
C PRO A 185 3.10 -11.04 -38.76
N ARG A 186 3.52 -10.02 -39.51
CA ARG A 186 2.96 -9.66 -40.79
C ARG A 186 3.78 -10.21 -41.95
N LYS A 187 4.88 -10.84 -41.67
CA LYS A 187 5.72 -11.55 -42.64
C LYS A 187 5.53 -13.03 -42.46
#